data_b53a80bec35a9d7b22dc6761bebcbdc6
#
_entry.id   b53a80bec35a9d7b22dc6761bebcbdc6
#
_cell.length_a   1.000
_cell.length_b   1.000
_cell.length_c   1.000
_cell.angle_alpha   90.00
_cell.angle_beta   90.00
_cell.angle_gamma   90.00
#
_symmetry.space_group_name_H-M   'P 1'
#
loop_
_entity.id
_entity.type
_entity.pdbx_description
1 polymer ?
#
loop_
_entity_poly.entity_id
_entity_poly.type
_entity_poly.pdbx_seq_one_letter_code
_entity_poly.pdbx_strand_id
1 'polypeptide(L)'
;DPCRSRGLGDVYKRQYQIDRWIPDGSKILDLGCGDGSFLKNLSEKKEITGFGIENDFEKINLCIKNGVSVLHHDIDNGVKEFSGMDFDITIMASSIQCVRNPKRVLKDILKVSKRCIITIPNFGYWKIRFGLFNGRMPISKRLPNKWYETKNIHLCTIKDFEELCL
;
A
#
# COMPACT_ATOMS: atom_id res chain seq x y z
N ASP A 1 12.68 -17.38 -10.48
CA ASP A 1 12.83 -15.97 -10.15
C ASP A 1 13.07 -15.82 -8.63
N PRO A 2 14.30 -15.48 -8.18
CA PRO A 2 14.63 -15.40 -6.75
C PRO A 2 13.89 -14.27 -6.01
N CYS A 3 13.26 -13.33 -6.71
CA CYS A 3 12.46 -12.27 -6.12
C CYS A 3 11.07 -12.74 -5.65
N ARG A 4 10.52 -13.78 -6.27
CA ARG A 4 9.16 -14.26 -5.98
C ARG A 4 9.03 -15.01 -4.65
N SER A 5 10.06 -15.73 -4.21
CA SER A 5 9.98 -16.60 -3.02
C SER A 5 10.41 -15.93 -1.70
N ARG A 6 11.23 -14.86 -1.74
CA ARG A 6 11.77 -14.22 -0.53
C ARG A 6 10.92 -13.07 0.03
N GLY A 7 10.03 -12.50 -0.78
CA GLY A 7 9.13 -11.39 -0.38
C GLY A 7 7.78 -11.84 0.20
N LEU A 8 7.33 -13.05 -0.16
CA LEU A 8 6.02 -13.58 0.25
C LEU A 8 5.81 -13.56 1.78
N GLY A 9 6.77 -14.03 2.57
CA GLY A 9 6.62 -14.10 4.03
C GLY A 9 6.44 -12.73 4.73
N ASP A 10 7.06 -11.67 4.22
CA ASP A 10 6.92 -10.31 4.80
C ASP A 10 5.65 -9.59 4.30
N VAL A 11 5.18 -9.91 3.10
CA VAL A 11 3.88 -9.48 2.57
C VAL A 11 2.77 -10.12 3.39
N TYR A 12 2.83 -11.44 3.62
CA TYR A 12 1.86 -12.15 4.46
C TYR A 12 1.82 -11.64 5.91
N LYS A 13 2.97 -11.33 6.52
CA LYS A 13 3.01 -10.76 7.88
C LYS A 13 2.37 -9.38 7.95
N ARG A 14 2.56 -8.52 6.95
CA ARG A 14 1.89 -7.21 6.88
C ARG A 14 0.39 -7.35 6.68
N GLN A 15 -0.03 -8.20 5.76
CA GLN A 15 -1.42 -8.50 5.50
C GLN A 15 -2.12 -9.00 6.77
N TYR A 16 -1.48 -9.91 7.52
CA TYR A 16 -2.01 -10.42 8.79
C TYR A 16 -2.18 -9.32 9.86
N GLN A 17 -1.28 -8.34 9.92
CA GLN A 17 -1.41 -7.23 10.85
C GLN A 17 -2.55 -6.29 10.45
N ILE A 18 -2.67 -5.97 9.16
CA ILE A 18 -3.75 -5.11 8.63
C ILE A 18 -5.11 -5.77 8.84
N ASP A 19 -5.22 -7.07 8.58
CA ASP A 19 -6.42 -7.88 8.74
C ASP A 19 -7.07 -7.71 10.15
N ARG A 20 -6.26 -7.62 11.20
CA ARG A 20 -6.74 -7.44 12.58
C ARG A 20 -7.44 -6.10 12.83
N TRP A 21 -7.18 -5.09 12.01
CA TRP A 21 -7.77 -3.75 12.14
C TRP A 21 -9.02 -3.55 11.28
N ILE A 22 -9.37 -4.56 10.48
CA ILE A 22 -10.51 -4.50 9.56
C ILE A 22 -11.68 -5.29 10.20
N PRO A 23 -12.79 -4.62 10.55
CA PRO A 23 -14.01 -5.29 10.98
C PRO A 23 -14.67 -6.09 9.85
N ASP A 24 -15.44 -7.11 10.22
CA ASP A 24 -16.32 -7.79 9.28
C ASP A 24 -17.39 -6.82 8.75
N GLY A 25 -17.87 -7.05 7.53
CA GLY A 25 -18.84 -6.21 6.87
C GLY A 25 -18.27 -4.90 6.30
N SER A 26 -16.95 -4.64 6.43
CA SER A 26 -16.33 -3.39 5.98
C SER A 26 -16.32 -3.28 4.46
N LYS A 27 -16.57 -2.06 3.96
CA LYS A 27 -16.35 -1.67 2.57
C LYS A 27 -14.97 -1.04 2.42
N ILE A 28 -14.11 -1.65 1.61
CA ILE A 28 -12.68 -1.37 1.56
C ILE A 28 -12.28 -0.85 0.19
N LEU A 29 -11.45 0.20 0.17
CA LEU A 29 -10.75 0.68 -1.00
C LEU A 29 -9.24 0.41 -0.83
N ASP A 30 -8.62 -0.39 -1.71
CA ASP A 30 -7.19 -0.67 -1.69
C ASP A 30 -6.46 0.09 -2.81
N LEU A 31 -5.67 1.09 -2.43
CA LEU A 31 -4.94 1.96 -3.35
C LEU A 31 -3.57 1.37 -3.70
N GLY A 32 -3.41 0.94 -4.94
CA GLY A 32 -2.25 0.18 -5.40
C GLY A 32 -2.37 -1.29 -4.99
N CYS A 33 -3.51 -1.90 -5.30
CA CYS A 33 -3.86 -3.25 -4.84
C CYS A 33 -3.00 -4.37 -5.44
N GLY A 34 -2.15 -4.04 -6.41
CA GLY A 34 -1.28 -5.01 -7.05
C GLY A 34 -2.05 -6.09 -7.79
N ASP A 35 -1.76 -7.35 -7.51
CA ASP A 35 -2.44 -8.52 -8.09
C ASP A 35 -3.79 -8.87 -7.42
N GLY A 36 -4.24 -8.05 -6.46
CA GLY A 36 -5.47 -8.26 -5.72
C GLY A 36 -5.42 -9.39 -4.68
N SER A 37 -4.29 -10.06 -4.51
CA SER A 37 -4.18 -11.21 -3.60
C SER A 37 -4.52 -10.86 -2.14
N PHE A 38 -4.25 -9.63 -1.72
CA PHE A 38 -4.61 -9.16 -0.38
C PHE A 38 -6.13 -9.09 -0.19
N LEU A 39 -6.84 -8.41 -1.09
CA LEU A 39 -8.31 -8.29 -1.03
C LEU A 39 -8.98 -9.65 -1.14
N LYS A 40 -8.49 -10.53 -2.03
CA LYS A 40 -8.97 -11.90 -2.14
C LYS A 40 -8.83 -12.67 -0.83
N ASN A 41 -7.61 -12.72 -0.27
CA ASN A 41 -7.36 -13.41 1.00
C ASN A 41 -8.19 -12.85 2.15
N LEU A 42 -8.48 -11.55 2.13
CA LEU A 42 -9.28 -10.89 3.14
C LEU A 42 -10.76 -11.26 2.98
N SER A 43 -11.29 -11.29 1.76
CA SER A 43 -12.68 -11.69 1.48
C SER A 43 -12.95 -13.18 1.74
N GLU A 44 -11.93 -14.03 1.67
CA GLU A 44 -12.04 -15.45 2.05
C GLU A 44 -12.13 -15.66 3.57
N LYS A 45 -11.67 -14.69 4.36
CA LYS A 45 -11.66 -14.77 5.84
C LYS A 45 -12.75 -13.95 6.50
N LYS A 46 -13.23 -12.92 5.83
CA LYS A 46 -14.15 -11.92 6.37
C LYS A 46 -15.19 -11.54 5.34
N GLU A 47 -16.39 -11.22 5.80
CA GLU A 47 -17.44 -10.66 4.95
C GLU A 47 -17.13 -9.19 4.63
N ILE A 48 -16.33 -8.95 3.60
CA ILE A 48 -15.98 -7.61 3.15
C ILE A 48 -16.42 -7.35 1.71
N THR A 49 -16.61 -6.06 1.38
CA THR A 49 -16.74 -5.61 -0.01
C THR A 49 -15.47 -4.84 -0.37
N GLY A 50 -14.59 -5.46 -1.16
CA GLY A 50 -13.28 -4.91 -1.52
C GLY A 50 -13.24 -4.36 -2.94
N PHE A 51 -12.69 -3.15 -3.11
CA PHE A 51 -12.38 -2.54 -4.40
C PHE A 51 -10.89 -2.21 -4.46
N GLY A 52 -10.23 -2.62 -5.54
CA GLY A 52 -8.85 -2.27 -5.82
C GLY A 52 -8.73 -1.12 -6.80
N ILE A 53 -7.68 -0.32 -6.65
CA ILE A 53 -7.22 0.65 -7.64
C ILE A 53 -5.79 0.28 -8.01
N GLU A 54 -5.54 0.15 -9.31
CA GLU A 54 -4.22 -0.17 -9.86
C GLU A 54 -4.04 0.51 -11.22
N ASN A 55 -2.81 0.91 -11.56
CA ASN A 55 -2.49 1.54 -12.83
C ASN A 55 -1.73 0.63 -13.81
N ASP A 56 -1.30 -0.54 -13.35
CA ASP A 56 -0.58 -1.53 -14.14
C ASP A 56 -1.56 -2.57 -14.71
N PHE A 57 -1.71 -2.60 -16.02
CA PHE A 57 -2.65 -3.50 -16.71
C PHE A 57 -2.36 -4.99 -16.49
N GLU A 58 -1.09 -5.39 -16.34
CA GLU A 58 -0.76 -6.79 -16.05
C GLU A 58 -1.30 -7.21 -14.67
N LYS A 59 -1.17 -6.32 -13.69
CA LYS A 59 -1.69 -6.55 -12.34
C LYS A 59 -3.22 -6.51 -12.30
N ILE A 60 -3.86 -5.61 -13.05
CA ILE A 60 -5.32 -5.58 -13.20
C ILE A 60 -5.83 -6.90 -13.74
N ASN A 61 -5.19 -7.46 -14.76
CA ASN A 61 -5.53 -8.77 -15.29
C ASN A 61 -5.42 -9.89 -14.23
N LEU A 62 -4.44 -9.79 -13.33
CA LEU A 62 -4.32 -10.72 -12.20
C LEU A 62 -5.43 -10.53 -11.17
N CYS A 63 -5.81 -9.29 -10.86
CA CYS A 63 -6.97 -8.99 -10.00
C CYS A 63 -8.24 -9.64 -10.53
N ILE A 64 -8.52 -9.48 -11.84
CA ILE A 64 -9.70 -10.07 -12.49
C ILE A 64 -9.66 -11.59 -12.39
N LYS A 65 -8.52 -12.23 -12.65
CA LYS A 65 -8.33 -13.68 -12.49
C LYS A 65 -8.53 -14.15 -11.04
N ASN A 66 -8.21 -13.29 -10.08
CA ASN A 66 -8.40 -13.54 -8.66
C ASN A 66 -9.84 -13.26 -8.19
N GLY A 67 -10.74 -12.79 -9.06
CA GLY A 67 -12.13 -12.45 -8.73
C GLY A 67 -12.27 -11.16 -7.91
N VAL A 68 -11.28 -10.25 -7.98
CA VAL A 68 -11.26 -8.98 -7.25
C VAL A 68 -11.77 -7.85 -8.15
N SER A 69 -12.73 -7.09 -7.65
CA SER A 69 -13.18 -5.85 -8.32
C SER A 69 -12.05 -4.83 -8.32
N VAL A 70 -11.64 -4.37 -9.50
CA VAL A 70 -10.53 -3.44 -9.68
C VAL A 70 -10.85 -2.39 -10.72
N LEU A 71 -10.39 -1.16 -10.48
CA LEU A 71 -10.47 -0.04 -11.42
C LEU A 71 -9.07 0.35 -11.86
N HIS A 72 -8.92 0.59 -13.16
CA HIS A 72 -7.73 1.21 -13.72
C HIS A 72 -7.74 2.70 -13.40
N HIS A 73 -6.87 3.14 -12.51
CA HIS A 73 -6.76 4.55 -12.14
C HIS A 73 -5.37 4.85 -11.57
N ASP A 74 -4.83 6.02 -11.92
CA ASP A 74 -3.59 6.53 -11.35
C ASP A 74 -3.91 7.36 -10.10
N ILE A 75 -3.43 6.92 -8.95
CA ILE A 75 -3.61 7.58 -7.64
C ILE A 75 -3.10 9.04 -7.68
N ASP A 76 -2.09 9.33 -8.50
CA ASP A 76 -1.57 10.69 -8.67
C ASP A 76 -2.58 11.65 -9.33
N ASN A 77 -3.62 11.15 -9.97
CA ASN A 77 -4.73 11.98 -10.46
C ASN A 77 -5.73 12.36 -9.34
N GLY A 78 -5.59 11.75 -8.17
CA GLY A 78 -6.46 11.93 -7.01
C GLY A 78 -7.48 10.81 -6.88
N VAL A 79 -8.18 10.76 -5.76
CA VAL A 79 -9.17 9.72 -5.45
C VAL A 79 -10.52 10.29 -5.03
N LYS A 80 -10.73 11.59 -5.21
CA LYS A 80 -11.97 12.30 -4.81
C LYS A 80 -13.22 11.78 -5.50
N GLU A 81 -13.08 11.29 -6.71
CA GLU A 81 -14.18 10.75 -7.51
C GLU A 81 -14.86 9.53 -6.86
N PHE A 82 -14.15 8.88 -5.92
CA PHE A 82 -14.70 7.76 -5.16
C PHE A 82 -15.41 8.18 -3.86
N SER A 83 -15.51 9.48 -3.56
CA SER A 83 -16.10 9.99 -2.30
C SER A 83 -17.57 9.62 -2.10
N GLY A 84 -18.34 9.42 -3.18
CA GLY A 84 -19.73 8.98 -3.11
C GLY A 84 -19.94 7.48 -2.86
N MET A 85 -18.87 6.72 -2.73
CA MET A 85 -18.96 5.26 -2.56
C MET A 85 -18.98 4.81 -1.09
N ASP A 86 -18.81 5.72 -0.12
CA ASP A 86 -18.91 5.48 1.33
C ASP A 86 -18.06 4.30 1.83
N PHE A 87 -16.75 4.36 1.60
CA PHE A 87 -15.84 3.35 2.10
C PHE A 87 -15.62 3.50 3.61
N ASP A 88 -15.59 2.37 4.32
CA ASP A 88 -15.26 2.36 5.74
C ASP A 88 -13.76 2.52 5.96
N ILE A 89 -12.95 1.87 5.10
CA ILE A 89 -11.49 1.84 5.23
C ILE A 89 -10.85 1.99 3.85
N THR A 90 -9.90 2.91 3.74
CA THR A 90 -8.94 2.94 2.63
C THR A 90 -7.61 2.34 3.09
N ILE A 91 -7.06 1.44 2.29
CA ILE A 91 -5.77 0.80 2.53
C ILE A 91 -4.76 1.32 1.52
N MET A 92 -3.55 1.58 1.98
CA MET A 92 -2.42 2.00 1.15
C MET A 92 -1.17 1.24 1.59
N ALA A 93 -1.02 0.01 1.09
CA ALA A 93 0.02 -0.90 1.51
C ALA A 93 1.31 -0.70 0.73
N SER A 94 2.24 0.11 1.26
CA SER A 94 3.54 0.41 0.65
C SER A 94 3.43 1.09 -0.72
N SER A 95 2.46 1.94 -0.92
CA SER A 95 2.23 2.71 -2.16
C SER A 95 2.36 4.22 -1.96
N ILE A 96 2.16 4.75 -0.74
CA ILE A 96 2.24 6.19 -0.46
C ILE A 96 3.60 6.81 -0.84
N GLN A 97 4.69 6.08 -0.67
CA GLN A 97 6.02 6.55 -1.03
C GLN A 97 6.30 6.59 -2.54
N CYS A 98 5.38 6.04 -3.34
CA CYS A 98 5.50 6.01 -4.82
C CYS A 98 4.71 7.13 -5.50
N VAL A 99 3.79 7.80 -4.79
CA VAL A 99 2.98 8.89 -5.35
C VAL A 99 3.74 10.21 -5.35
N ARG A 100 3.46 11.08 -6.32
CA ARG A 100 4.16 12.37 -6.50
C ARG A 100 3.81 13.38 -5.40
N ASN A 101 2.55 13.36 -4.94
CA ASN A 101 2.08 14.30 -3.91
C ASN A 101 1.37 13.56 -2.76
N PRO A 102 2.12 12.98 -1.80
CA PRO A 102 1.55 12.25 -0.68
C PRO A 102 0.55 13.06 0.15
N LYS A 103 0.84 14.34 0.39
CA LYS A 103 -0.04 15.24 1.18
C LYS A 103 -1.41 15.41 0.55
N ARG A 104 -1.48 15.55 -0.78
CA ARG A 104 -2.75 15.63 -1.52
C ARG A 104 -3.51 14.31 -1.43
N VAL A 105 -2.84 13.19 -1.68
CA VAL A 105 -3.44 11.87 -1.65
C VAL A 105 -4.02 11.56 -0.27
N LEU A 106 -3.29 11.86 0.81
CA LEU A 106 -3.78 11.72 2.19
C LEU A 106 -5.06 12.53 2.44
N LYS A 107 -5.09 13.81 2.02
CA LYS A 107 -6.28 14.65 2.14
C LYS A 107 -7.48 14.11 1.35
N ASP A 108 -7.24 13.51 0.19
CA ASP A 108 -8.31 12.95 -0.62
C ASP A 108 -8.83 11.64 -0.02
N ILE A 109 -7.96 10.78 0.52
CA ILE A 109 -8.34 9.54 1.22
C ILE A 109 -9.28 9.84 2.40
N LEU A 110 -8.99 10.87 3.20
CA LEU A 110 -9.82 11.26 4.34
C LEU A 110 -11.23 11.77 3.96
N LYS A 111 -11.47 12.08 2.67
CA LYS A 111 -12.79 12.43 2.13
C LYS A 111 -13.54 11.23 1.57
N VAL A 112 -12.82 10.17 1.26
CA VAL A 112 -13.34 8.96 0.59
C VAL A 112 -13.71 7.88 1.60
N SER A 113 -13.04 7.84 2.76
CA SER A 113 -13.25 6.81 3.76
C SER A 113 -13.19 7.35 5.19
N LYS A 114 -13.85 6.65 6.10
CA LYS A 114 -13.89 6.99 7.54
C LYS A 114 -12.55 6.77 8.24
N ARG A 115 -11.75 5.81 7.76
CA ARG A 115 -10.43 5.44 8.29
C ARG A 115 -9.47 5.10 7.17
N CYS A 116 -8.18 5.28 7.41
CA CYS A 116 -7.16 4.78 6.49
C CYS A 116 -6.09 3.96 7.23
N ILE A 117 -5.58 2.95 6.54
CA ILE A 117 -4.48 2.10 6.99
C ILE A 117 -3.35 2.27 5.98
N ILE A 118 -2.24 2.85 6.44
CA ILE A 118 -1.08 3.12 5.57
C ILE A 118 0.12 2.38 6.12
N THR A 119 0.86 1.72 5.25
CA THR A 119 2.15 1.13 5.60
C THR A 119 3.27 1.79 4.82
N ILE A 120 4.36 2.09 5.50
CA ILE A 120 5.54 2.74 4.94
C ILE A 120 6.82 1.94 5.25
N PRO A 121 7.83 1.97 4.38
CA PRO A 121 9.18 1.56 4.74
C PRO A 121 9.78 2.60 5.69
N ASN A 122 10.11 2.19 6.92
CA ASN A 122 10.70 3.11 7.91
C ASN A 122 12.22 3.21 7.72
N PHE A 123 12.69 4.32 7.16
CA PHE A 123 14.11 4.62 7.01
C PHE A 123 14.83 4.93 8.34
N GLY A 124 14.07 5.24 9.40
CA GLY A 124 14.59 5.38 10.76
C GLY A 124 14.90 4.06 11.46
N TYR A 125 14.63 2.90 10.83
CA TYR A 125 14.97 1.60 11.43
C TYR A 125 16.47 1.42 11.60
N TRP A 126 16.92 0.95 12.76
CA TRP A 126 18.34 0.96 13.14
C TRP A 126 19.28 0.26 12.14
N LYS A 127 18.86 -0.84 11.51
CA LYS A 127 19.68 -1.54 10.49
C LYS A 127 19.87 -0.68 9.23
N ILE A 128 18.86 0.10 8.86
CA ILE A 128 18.94 1.03 7.73
C ILE A 128 19.90 2.16 8.07
N ARG A 129 19.75 2.74 9.26
CA ARG A 129 20.66 3.79 9.76
C ARG A 129 22.12 3.33 9.78
N PHE A 130 22.38 2.11 10.24
CA PHE A 130 23.72 1.54 10.24
C PHE A 130 24.30 1.36 8.82
N GLY A 131 23.46 0.94 7.86
CA GLY A 131 23.87 0.89 6.44
C GLY A 131 24.25 2.25 5.88
N LEU A 132 23.43 3.28 6.17
CA LEU A 132 23.69 4.67 5.76
C LEU A 132 24.96 5.23 6.41
N PHE A 133 25.18 4.92 7.69
CA PHE A 133 26.41 5.30 8.39
C PHE A 133 27.68 4.74 7.72
N ASN A 134 27.58 3.55 7.11
CA ASN A 134 28.66 2.94 6.31
C ASN A 134 28.69 3.44 4.85
N GLY A 135 28.00 4.53 4.52
CA GLY A 135 27.99 5.14 3.18
C GLY A 135 27.26 4.33 2.10
N ARG A 136 26.37 3.42 2.46
CA ARG A 136 25.62 2.57 1.52
C ARG A 136 24.13 2.72 1.67
N MET A 137 23.42 2.85 0.53
CA MET A 137 21.96 2.77 0.52
C MET A 137 21.52 1.37 0.94
N PRO A 138 20.52 1.27 1.84
CA PRO A 138 20.10 0.00 2.37
C PRO A 138 19.38 -0.83 1.30
N ILE A 139 19.78 -2.08 1.19
CA ILE A 139 19.04 -3.12 0.46
C ILE A 139 18.56 -4.12 1.51
N SER A 140 17.27 -4.37 1.55
CA SER A 140 16.66 -5.27 2.52
C SER A 140 15.50 -6.04 1.88
N LYS A 141 14.92 -7.00 2.60
CA LYS A 141 13.71 -7.69 2.14
C LYS A 141 12.54 -6.73 1.85
N ARG A 142 12.47 -5.59 2.54
CA ARG A 142 11.42 -4.57 2.38
C ARG A 142 11.78 -3.50 1.35
N LEU A 143 13.05 -3.36 1.04
CA LEU A 143 13.61 -2.45 0.05
C LEU A 143 14.54 -3.28 -0.85
N PRO A 144 13.99 -4.15 -1.71
CA PRO A 144 14.78 -5.12 -2.46
C PRO A 144 15.55 -4.50 -3.63
N ASN A 145 15.10 -3.35 -4.12
CA ASN A 145 15.65 -2.70 -5.30
C ASN A 145 16.81 -1.79 -4.94
N LYS A 146 17.74 -1.65 -5.86
CA LYS A 146 18.79 -0.62 -5.78
C LYS A 146 18.15 0.76 -5.87
N TRP A 147 18.84 1.78 -5.37
CA TRP A 147 18.32 3.14 -5.30
C TRP A 147 17.87 3.71 -6.64
N TYR A 148 18.46 3.26 -7.75
CA TYR A 148 18.14 3.69 -9.12
C TYR A 148 17.09 2.79 -9.84
N GLU A 149 16.68 1.68 -9.21
CA GLU A 149 15.67 0.74 -9.75
C GLU A 149 14.35 0.80 -8.97
N THR A 150 14.34 1.52 -7.85
CA THR A 150 13.16 1.60 -6.98
C THR A 150 12.10 2.54 -7.53
N LYS A 151 10.83 2.17 -7.35
CA LYS A 151 9.68 3.04 -7.60
C LYS A 151 9.40 3.99 -6.42
N ASN A 152 10.09 3.81 -5.29
CA ASN A 152 9.93 4.68 -4.11
C ASN A 152 10.61 6.03 -4.38
N ILE A 153 9.84 7.07 -4.53
CA ILE A 153 10.34 8.44 -4.75
C ILE A 153 10.44 9.24 -3.45
N HIS A 154 9.71 8.83 -2.41
CA HIS A 154 9.77 9.43 -1.09
C HIS A 154 10.29 8.43 -0.06
N LEU A 155 11.34 8.83 0.65
CA LEU A 155 11.94 8.07 1.74
C LEU A 155 11.66 8.83 3.04
N CYS A 156 11.03 8.19 4.00
CA CYS A 156 10.69 8.83 5.26
C CYS A 156 10.92 7.92 6.47
N THR A 157 11.02 8.53 7.62
CA THR A 157 10.91 7.85 8.91
C THR A 157 9.46 7.86 9.39
N ILE A 158 9.17 7.15 10.48
CA ILE A 158 7.83 7.23 11.10
C ILE A 158 7.55 8.66 11.56
N LYS A 159 8.53 9.37 12.13
CA LYS A 159 8.36 10.76 12.59
C LYS A 159 8.02 11.71 11.46
N ASP A 160 8.73 11.62 10.33
CA ASP A 160 8.44 12.45 9.14
C ASP A 160 7.02 12.19 8.62
N PHE A 161 6.58 10.93 8.69
CA PHE A 161 5.21 10.58 8.26
C PHE A 161 4.15 11.10 9.24
N GLU A 162 4.41 11.04 10.55
CA GLU A 162 3.55 11.63 11.58
C GLU A 162 3.41 13.15 11.40
N GLU A 163 4.51 13.85 11.13
CA GLU A 163 4.50 15.30 10.83
C GLU A 163 3.70 15.62 9.57
N LEU A 164 3.72 14.75 8.55
CA LEU A 164 2.93 14.92 7.34
C LEU A 164 1.42 14.79 7.62
N CYS A 165 1.03 14.01 8.64
CA CYS A 165 -0.37 13.75 9.00
C CYS A 165 -0.97 14.85 9.91
N LEU A 166 -0.15 15.72 10.48
CA LEU A 166 -0.58 16.87 11.30
C LEU A 166 -0.85 18.10 10.44
#